data_97a7f805b2ab622dc039a823e8bb58a2
#
_entry.id   97a7f805b2ab622dc039a823e8bb58a2
#
_cell.length_a   1.000
_cell.length_b   1.000
_cell.length_c   1.000
_cell.angle_alpha   90.00
_cell.angle_beta   90.00
_cell.angle_gamma   90.00
#
_symmetry.space_group_name_H-M   'P 1'
#
loop_
_entity.id
_entity.type
_entity.pdbx_description
1 polymer ?
#
loop_
_entity_poly.entity_id
_entity_poly.type
_entity_poly.pdbx_seq_one_letter_code
_entity_poly.pdbx_strand_id
1 'polypeptide(L)'
;MKSLKNLNFEKIQNVGIRVDFNVPIDKNFRITDKTRLDRSKETIDFIKNKQCNIFLISHFGRPKENFDEKYSFSKLIDQFENILEFKLNFISYDIFLNSGLNELDVNKPTISLLENIRFFEGEIKNDLNFSKSITDKLDLYVNEAFSASHRFHSSVNQMAKN
;
A
#
# COMPACT_ATOMS: atom_id res chain seq x y z
N MET A 1 -5.11 19.72 -6.42
CA MET A 1 -4.83 18.65 -5.43
C MET A 1 -5.33 19.13 -4.07
N LYS A 2 -6.22 18.39 -3.42
CA LYS A 2 -6.70 18.76 -2.06
C LYS A 2 -5.62 18.36 -1.06
N SER A 3 -5.28 19.25 -0.12
CA SER A 3 -4.38 18.92 0.98
C SER A 3 -5.09 18.03 1.98
N LEU A 4 -4.43 16.95 2.46
CA LEU A 4 -4.96 16.07 3.52
C LEU A 4 -5.33 16.84 4.79
N LYS A 5 -4.60 17.92 5.10
CA LYS A 5 -4.83 18.76 6.28
C LYS A 5 -6.21 19.45 6.29
N ASN A 6 -6.82 19.61 5.11
CA ASN A 6 -8.11 20.29 4.94
C ASN A 6 -9.30 19.31 4.79
N LEU A 7 -9.07 18.00 4.96
CA LEU A 7 -10.13 17.00 4.89
C LEU A 7 -10.79 16.80 6.26
N ASN A 8 -12.12 16.67 6.24
CA ASN A 8 -12.86 16.20 7.42
C ASN A 8 -12.83 14.66 7.45
N PHE A 9 -12.25 14.09 8.51
CA PHE A 9 -12.10 12.65 8.68
C PHE A 9 -13.26 11.98 9.44
N GLU A 10 -14.28 12.73 9.92
CA GLU A 10 -15.39 12.17 10.73
C GLU A 10 -16.13 10.99 10.08
N LYS A 11 -16.17 10.95 8.75
CA LYS A 11 -16.86 9.89 7.99
C LYS A 11 -15.90 8.97 7.24
N ILE A 12 -14.60 9.15 7.40
CA ILE A 12 -13.56 8.36 6.73
C ILE A 12 -13.12 7.26 7.69
N GLN A 13 -13.38 6.02 7.32
CA GLN A 13 -13.01 4.83 8.10
C GLN A 13 -11.84 4.08 7.46
N ASN A 14 -11.81 3.97 6.14
CA ASN A 14 -10.85 3.19 5.39
C ASN A 14 -10.06 4.08 4.42
N VAL A 15 -8.75 4.16 4.61
CA VAL A 15 -7.87 4.99 3.79
C VAL A 15 -6.83 4.12 3.07
N GLY A 16 -6.84 4.14 1.74
CA GLY A 16 -5.78 3.56 0.92
C GLY A 16 -4.66 4.56 0.72
N ILE A 17 -3.42 4.15 0.93
CA ILE A 17 -2.24 4.99 0.68
C ILE A 17 -1.30 4.26 -0.28
N ARG A 18 -1.09 4.82 -1.46
CA ARG A 18 -0.07 4.36 -2.39
C ARG A 18 1.29 4.92 -1.97
N VAL A 19 2.06 4.10 -1.28
CA VAL A 19 3.40 4.44 -0.77
C VAL A 19 4.51 3.94 -1.69
N ASP A 20 5.72 4.45 -1.53
CA ASP A 20 6.91 3.98 -2.25
C ASP A 20 7.82 3.15 -1.33
N PHE A 21 7.49 1.87 -1.17
CA PHE A 21 8.29 0.89 -0.42
C PHE A 21 9.24 0.09 -1.32
N ASN A 22 9.51 0.58 -2.53
CA ASN A 22 10.49 -0.02 -3.42
C ASN A 22 11.92 0.35 -2.99
N VAL A 23 12.32 -0.18 -1.85
CA VAL A 23 13.61 0.11 -1.20
C VAL A 23 14.73 -0.75 -1.78
N PRO A 24 15.99 -0.26 -1.79
CA PRO A 24 17.13 -1.10 -2.12
C PRO A 24 17.43 -2.08 -0.99
N ILE A 25 17.79 -3.32 -1.37
CA ILE A 25 18.16 -4.38 -0.45
C ILE A 25 19.51 -5.00 -0.85
N ASP A 26 20.22 -5.52 0.12
CA ASP A 26 21.43 -6.32 -0.11
C ASP A 26 21.11 -7.79 -0.44
N LYS A 27 22.14 -8.62 -0.66
CA LYS A 27 22.02 -10.05 -0.93
C LYS A 27 21.36 -10.87 0.19
N ASN A 28 21.30 -10.32 1.40
CA ASN A 28 20.70 -10.96 2.57
C ASN A 28 19.30 -10.40 2.87
N PHE A 29 18.65 -9.72 1.92
CA PHE A 29 17.36 -9.04 2.08
C PHE A 29 17.35 -7.97 3.18
N ARG A 30 18.48 -7.32 3.46
CA ARG A 30 18.53 -6.19 4.39
C ARG A 30 18.34 -4.89 3.63
N ILE A 31 17.47 -4.03 4.14
CA ILE A 31 17.22 -2.70 3.59
C ILE A 31 18.48 -1.86 3.78
N THR A 32 19.02 -1.33 2.69
CA THR A 32 20.25 -0.52 2.69
C THR A 32 20.01 0.98 2.68
N ASP A 33 18.82 1.41 2.29
CA ASP A 33 18.39 2.82 2.32
C ASP A 33 16.89 2.89 2.68
N LYS A 34 16.58 3.57 3.77
CA LYS A 34 15.23 3.73 4.32
C LYS A 34 14.54 5.04 3.95
N THR A 35 15.18 5.89 3.17
CA THR A 35 14.68 7.25 2.84
C THR A 35 13.24 7.25 2.33
N ARG A 36 12.84 6.27 1.54
CA ARG A 36 11.48 6.15 1.01
C ARG A 36 10.46 5.81 2.09
N LEU A 37 10.83 4.96 3.04
CA LEU A 37 9.98 4.61 4.19
C LEU A 37 9.82 5.83 5.11
N ASP A 38 10.90 6.52 5.43
CA ASP A 38 10.88 7.72 6.27
C ASP A 38 9.97 8.81 5.68
N ARG A 39 10.00 9.02 4.37
CA ARG A 39 9.10 9.97 3.67
C ARG A 39 7.63 9.57 3.79
N SER A 40 7.31 8.29 3.61
CA SER A 40 5.93 7.80 3.68
C SER A 40 5.40 7.84 5.12
N LYS A 41 6.29 7.74 6.12
CA LYS A 41 5.92 7.71 7.54
C LYS A 41 5.14 8.93 7.98
N GLU A 42 5.51 10.13 7.52
CA GLU A 42 4.82 11.38 7.88
C GLU A 42 3.32 11.33 7.52
N THR A 43 3.00 10.91 6.30
CA THR A 43 1.61 10.78 5.86
C THR A 43 0.88 9.66 6.59
N ILE A 44 1.54 8.52 6.82
CA ILE A 44 0.95 7.40 7.54
C ILE A 44 0.63 7.80 8.99
N ASP A 45 1.57 8.45 9.70
CA ASP A 45 1.37 8.91 11.08
C ASP A 45 0.25 9.97 11.17
N PHE A 46 0.17 10.87 10.19
CA PHE A 46 -0.91 11.85 10.14
C PHE A 46 -2.28 11.17 10.06
N ILE A 47 -2.45 10.16 9.17
CA ILE A 47 -3.72 9.44 9.00
C ILE A 47 -3.99 8.51 10.18
N LYS A 48 -2.98 7.83 10.71
CA LYS A 48 -3.06 6.98 11.92
C LYS A 48 -3.67 7.74 13.10
N ASN A 49 -3.28 9.02 13.29
CA ASN A 49 -3.82 9.87 14.34
C ASN A 49 -5.32 10.22 14.14
N LYS A 50 -5.91 9.92 12.97
CA LYS A 50 -7.34 10.05 12.69
C LYS A 50 -8.15 8.80 13.03
N GLN A 51 -7.50 7.76 13.55
CA GLN A 51 -8.11 6.48 13.94
C GLN A 51 -8.83 5.75 12.79
N CYS A 52 -8.31 5.89 11.56
CA CYS A 52 -8.78 5.17 10.39
C CYS A 52 -8.03 3.85 10.22
N ASN A 53 -8.66 2.88 9.55
CA ASN A 53 -7.97 1.76 8.96
C ASN A 53 -7.11 2.25 7.80
N ILE A 54 -5.88 1.80 7.71
CA ILE A 54 -4.93 2.20 6.68
C ILE A 54 -4.53 0.99 5.84
N PHE A 55 -4.66 1.13 4.53
CA PHE A 55 -4.22 0.14 3.54
C PHE A 55 -3.03 0.68 2.78
N LEU A 56 -1.85 0.16 3.07
CA LEU A 56 -0.63 0.49 2.35
C LEU A 56 -0.55 -0.36 1.09
N ILE A 57 -0.44 0.32 -0.03
CA ILE A 57 -0.32 -0.28 -1.36
C ILE A 57 1.03 0.14 -1.93
N SER A 58 1.88 -0.83 -2.27
CA SER A 58 3.18 -0.52 -2.85
C SER A 58 3.64 -1.58 -3.85
N HIS A 59 4.69 -1.25 -4.58
CA HIS A 59 5.40 -2.22 -5.40
C HIS A 59 6.82 -2.45 -4.88
N PHE A 60 7.38 -3.60 -5.22
CA PHE A 60 8.77 -3.93 -4.95
C PHE A 60 9.41 -4.61 -6.16
N GLY A 61 10.53 -4.07 -6.61
CA GLY A 61 11.28 -4.59 -7.75
C GLY A 61 10.47 -4.59 -9.07
N ARG A 62 10.81 -5.54 -9.93
CA ARG A 62 10.17 -5.75 -11.24
C ARG A 62 9.96 -7.25 -11.48
N PRO A 63 8.96 -7.87 -10.82
CA PRO A 63 8.63 -9.26 -11.05
C PRO A 63 8.23 -9.45 -12.52
N LYS A 64 8.60 -10.62 -13.08
CA LYS A 64 8.22 -11.03 -14.44
C LYS A 64 6.99 -11.92 -14.46
N GLU A 65 6.69 -12.55 -13.32
CA GLU A 65 5.59 -13.49 -13.11
C GLU A 65 4.57 -12.89 -12.13
N ASN A 66 3.39 -13.50 -12.08
CA ASN A 66 2.32 -13.06 -11.18
C ASN A 66 2.75 -13.13 -9.71
N PHE A 67 3.50 -14.16 -9.30
CA PHE A 67 4.07 -14.25 -7.96
C PHE A 67 5.55 -14.68 -8.06
N ASP A 68 6.43 -13.93 -7.41
CA ASP A 68 7.85 -14.21 -7.31
C ASP A 68 8.31 -13.90 -5.88
N GLU A 69 8.60 -14.95 -5.12
CA GLU A 69 8.98 -14.85 -3.70
C GLU A 69 10.15 -13.88 -3.44
N LYS A 70 11.02 -13.70 -4.42
CA LYS A 70 12.14 -12.74 -4.36
C LYS A 70 11.65 -11.30 -4.22
N TYR A 71 10.46 -11.00 -4.73
CA TYR A 71 9.86 -9.67 -4.71
C TYR A 71 8.66 -9.58 -3.76
N SER A 72 8.46 -10.59 -2.88
CA SER A 72 7.45 -10.53 -1.84
C SER A 72 7.87 -9.60 -0.71
N PHE A 73 6.92 -8.84 -0.19
CA PHE A 73 7.11 -8.04 1.02
C PHE A 73 7.22 -8.88 2.29
N SER A 74 6.78 -10.15 2.26
CA SER A 74 6.82 -11.04 3.43
C SER A 74 8.19 -11.09 4.12
N LYS A 75 9.27 -11.01 3.33
CA LYS A 75 10.67 -11.01 3.84
C LYS A 75 11.12 -9.68 4.46
N LEU A 76 10.35 -8.62 4.28
CA LEU A 76 10.70 -7.27 4.68
C LEU A 76 9.83 -6.72 5.81
N ILE A 77 8.76 -7.43 6.20
CA ILE A 77 7.76 -6.96 7.18
C ILE A 77 8.43 -6.53 8.50
N ASP A 78 9.25 -7.38 9.10
CA ASP A 78 9.92 -7.05 10.37
C ASP A 78 10.80 -5.80 10.26
N GLN A 79 11.47 -5.61 9.11
CA GLN A 79 12.30 -4.43 8.88
C GLN A 79 11.43 -3.19 8.68
N PHE A 80 10.31 -3.30 7.95
CA PHE A 80 9.35 -2.21 7.79
C PHE A 80 8.78 -1.79 9.14
N GLU A 81 8.32 -2.74 9.96
CA GLU A 81 7.80 -2.47 11.30
C GLU A 81 8.81 -1.75 12.19
N ASN A 82 10.08 -2.20 12.17
CA ASN A 82 11.14 -1.57 12.94
C ASN A 82 11.46 -0.14 12.49
N ILE A 83 11.45 0.13 11.17
CA ILE A 83 11.75 1.45 10.62
C ILE A 83 10.54 2.40 10.80
N LEU A 84 9.33 1.91 10.57
CA LEU A 84 8.11 2.69 10.64
C LEU A 84 7.59 2.86 12.08
N GLU A 85 8.04 2.03 13.02
CA GLU A 85 7.69 2.04 14.45
C GLU A 85 6.21 1.73 14.71
N PHE A 86 5.59 0.89 13.87
CA PHE A 86 4.24 0.34 14.08
C PHE A 86 4.10 -1.05 13.47
N LYS A 87 3.10 -1.79 13.96
CA LYS A 87 2.80 -3.13 13.45
C LYS A 87 2.03 -3.08 12.15
N LEU A 88 2.32 -4.05 11.28
CA LEU A 88 1.67 -4.23 9.99
C LEU A 88 0.86 -5.52 9.97
N ASN A 89 -0.39 -5.44 9.58
CA ASN A 89 -1.17 -6.60 9.17
C ASN A 89 -0.86 -6.90 7.71
N PHE A 90 -0.13 -8.00 7.45
CA PHE A 90 0.27 -8.34 6.09
C PHE A 90 -0.83 -9.11 5.37
N ILE A 91 -1.31 -8.56 4.25
CA ILE A 91 -2.27 -9.21 3.36
C ILE A 91 -1.49 -9.90 2.24
N SER A 92 -1.27 -11.20 2.37
CA SER A 92 -0.52 -11.99 1.39
C SER A 92 -1.23 -12.10 0.05
N TYR A 93 -0.51 -12.58 -0.96
CA TYR A 93 -1.05 -12.81 -2.31
C TYR A 93 -2.30 -13.69 -2.28
N ASP A 94 -2.23 -14.83 -1.59
CA ASP A 94 -3.34 -15.79 -1.50
C ASP A 94 -4.55 -15.22 -0.73
N ILE A 95 -4.30 -14.51 0.38
CA ILE A 95 -5.37 -13.85 1.14
C ILE A 95 -6.08 -12.83 0.26
N PHE A 96 -5.34 -12.01 -0.47
CA PHE A 96 -5.98 -11.01 -1.34
C PHE A 96 -6.77 -11.64 -2.48
N LEU A 97 -6.27 -12.71 -3.12
CA LEU A 97 -6.99 -13.41 -4.19
C LEU A 97 -8.30 -14.05 -3.70
N ASN A 98 -8.31 -14.59 -2.49
CA ASN A 98 -9.47 -15.29 -1.94
C ASN A 98 -10.50 -14.35 -1.29
N SER A 99 -10.04 -13.32 -0.59
CA SER A 99 -10.90 -12.50 0.29
C SER A 99 -10.87 -11.00 -0.06
N GLY A 100 -9.95 -10.58 -0.93
CA GLY A 100 -9.73 -9.16 -1.22
C GLY A 100 -9.31 -8.41 0.03
N LEU A 101 -9.93 -7.26 0.28
CA LEU A 101 -9.75 -6.46 1.49
C LEU A 101 -10.82 -6.72 2.57
N ASN A 102 -11.57 -7.83 2.49
CA ASN A 102 -12.69 -8.10 3.39
C ASN A 102 -12.30 -8.65 4.76
N GLU A 103 -11.09 -9.20 4.93
CA GLU A 103 -10.65 -9.85 6.19
C GLU A 103 -10.19 -8.86 7.28
N LEU A 104 -10.58 -7.62 7.19
CA LEU A 104 -10.11 -6.61 8.11
C LEU A 104 -11.00 -6.54 9.34
N ASP A 105 -10.38 -6.66 10.49
CA ASP A 105 -11.04 -6.41 11.77
C ASP A 105 -11.41 -4.92 11.86
N VAL A 106 -12.68 -4.62 11.59
CA VAL A 106 -13.22 -3.25 11.62
C VAL A 106 -13.35 -2.69 13.05
N ASN A 107 -13.08 -3.50 14.08
CA ASN A 107 -13.29 -3.10 15.48
C ASN A 107 -12.12 -2.28 16.05
N LYS A 108 -10.97 -2.26 15.39
CA LYS A 108 -9.81 -1.45 15.79
C LYS A 108 -9.11 -0.89 14.56
N PRO A 109 -8.66 0.36 14.59
CA PRO A 109 -7.84 0.90 13.52
C PRO A 109 -6.59 0.04 13.31
N THR A 110 -6.42 -0.48 12.09
CA THR A 110 -5.30 -1.32 11.69
C THR A 110 -4.50 -0.66 10.57
N ILE A 111 -3.22 -0.99 10.49
CA ILE A 111 -2.38 -0.64 9.35
C ILE A 111 -2.05 -1.93 8.62
N SER A 112 -2.60 -2.10 7.44
CA SER A 112 -2.40 -3.29 6.62
C SER A 112 -1.49 -2.98 5.44
N LEU A 113 -0.56 -3.88 5.12
CA LEU A 113 0.27 -3.82 3.92
C LEU A 113 -0.18 -4.92 2.96
N LEU A 114 -0.66 -4.53 1.79
CA LEU A 114 -0.94 -5.45 0.70
C LEU A 114 0.37 -5.98 0.12
N GLU A 115 0.41 -7.26 -0.23
CA GLU A 115 1.51 -7.85 -1.00
C GLU A 115 1.83 -7.03 -2.24
N ASN A 116 3.04 -7.19 -2.77
CA ASN A 116 3.53 -6.46 -3.94
C ASN A 116 2.47 -6.35 -5.04
N ILE A 117 1.95 -5.13 -5.23
CA ILE A 117 0.83 -4.89 -6.16
C ILE A 117 1.16 -5.32 -7.61
N ARG A 118 2.44 -5.41 -7.96
CA ARG A 118 2.88 -5.87 -9.29
C ARG A 118 2.74 -7.36 -9.54
N PHE A 119 2.37 -8.14 -8.53
CA PHE A 119 1.98 -9.54 -8.73
C PHE A 119 0.61 -9.67 -9.38
N PHE A 120 -0.19 -8.62 -9.36
CA PHE A 120 -1.53 -8.62 -9.93
C PHE A 120 -1.51 -8.03 -11.35
N GLU A 121 -1.92 -8.84 -12.32
CA GLU A 121 -1.95 -8.45 -13.72
C GLU A 121 -2.75 -7.17 -13.97
N GLY A 122 -3.85 -6.99 -13.22
CA GLY A 122 -4.71 -5.81 -13.28
C GLY A 122 -3.98 -4.51 -12.92
N GLU A 123 -2.96 -4.55 -12.07
CA GLU A 123 -2.11 -3.38 -11.79
C GLU A 123 -1.38 -2.92 -13.06
N ILE A 124 -0.72 -3.86 -13.74
CA ILE A 124 0.10 -3.55 -14.92
C ILE A 124 -0.75 -3.15 -16.12
N LYS A 125 -1.91 -3.80 -16.28
CA LYS A 125 -2.88 -3.51 -17.36
C LYS A 125 -3.71 -2.26 -17.13
N ASN A 126 -3.54 -1.59 -15.99
CA ASN A 126 -4.38 -0.44 -15.61
C ASN A 126 -5.88 -0.79 -15.63
N ASP A 127 -6.22 -1.97 -15.12
CA ASP A 127 -7.56 -2.54 -15.20
C ASP A 127 -8.52 -1.86 -14.22
N LEU A 128 -9.70 -1.50 -14.71
CA LEU A 128 -10.72 -0.81 -13.93
C LEU A 128 -11.37 -1.72 -12.88
N ASN A 129 -11.62 -3.00 -13.20
CA ASN A 129 -12.27 -3.93 -12.27
C ASN A 129 -11.33 -4.27 -11.12
N PHE A 130 -10.04 -4.48 -11.42
CA PHE A 130 -9.00 -4.61 -10.41
C PHE A 130 -8.92 -3.37 -9.51
N SER A 131 -8.94 -2.16 -10.10
CA SER A 131 -8.95 -0.92 -9.32
C SER A 131 -10.14 -0.86 -8.38
N LYS A 132 -11.34 -1.15 -8.87
CA LYS A 132 -12.57 -1.16 -8.09
C LYS A 132 -12.57 -2.21 -6.98
N SER A 133 -12.01 -3.40 -7.20
CA SER A 133 -11.92 -4.43 -6.15
C SER A 133 -11.18 -3.95 -4.90
N ILE A 134 -10.34 -2.92 -5.05
CA ILE A 134 -9.64 -2.27 -3.93
C ILE A 134 -10.38 -1.01 -3.50
N THR A 135 -10.68 -0.09 -4.44
CA THR A 135 -11.19 1.26 -4.10
C THR A 135 -12.62 1.25 -3.57
N ASP A 136 -13.46 0.27 -3.94
CA ASP A 136 -14.83 0.14 -3.41
C ASP A 136 -14.88 -0.14 -1.90
N LYS A 137 -13.74 -0.47 -1.29
CA LYS A 137 -13.57 -0.67 0.16
C LYS A 137 -12.98 0.54 0.88
N LEU A 138 -12.63 1.59 0.14
CA LEU A 138 -11.94 2.76 0.66
C LEU A 138 -12.85 4.00 0.61
N ASP A 139 -12.78 4.82 1.65
CA ASP A 139 -13.44 6.13 1.69
C ASP A 139 -12.53 7.25 1.16
N LEU A 140 -11.22 7.00 1.18
CA LEU A 140 -10.21 7.93 0.72
C LEU A 140 -9.03 7.18 0.11
N TYR A 141 -8.53 7.66 -1.02
CA TYR A 141 -7.29 7.18 -1.64
C TYR A 141 -6.25 8.31 -1.74
N VAL A 142 -5.04 8.03 -1.24
CA VAL A 142 -3.92 8.97 -1.18
C VAL A 142 -2.76 8.42 -2.00
N ASN A 143 -2.22 9.21 -2.93
CA ASN A 143 -1.03 8.82 -3.69
C ASN A 143 0.20 9.59 -3.18
N GLU A 144 1.06 8.90 -2.43
CA GLU A 144 2.37 9.37 -1.95
C GLU A 144 3.54 8.90 -2.83
N ALA A 145 3.27 8.01 -3.79
CA ALA A 145 4.32 7.44 -4.64
C ALA A 145 4.61 8.33 -5.86
N PHE A 146 5.05 9.57 -5.66
CA PHE A 146 5.36 10.51 -6.75
C PHE A 146 6.37 9.96 -7.76
N SER A 147 7.34 9.17 -7.32
CA SER A 147 8.33 8.51 -8.19
C SER A 147 7.71 7.57 -9.22
N ALA A 148 6.52 7.01 -8.94
CA ALA A 148 5.78 6.11 -9.81
C ALA A 148 4.67 6.82 -10.61
N SER A 149 4.40 8.10 -10.38
CA SER A 149 3.25 8.84 -10.95
C SER A 149 3.27 8.96 -12.49
N HIS A 150 4.43 8.78 -13.10
CA HIS A 150 4.58 8.76 -14.57
C HIS A 150 4.14 7.44 -15.21
N ARG A 151 3.84 6.40 -14.43
CA ARG A 151 3.44 5.07 -14.92
C ARG A 151 1.94 5.00 -15.09
N PHE A 152 1.52 4.29 -16.15
CA PHE A 152 0.11 4.08 -16.44
C PHE A 152 -0.38 2.76 -15.81
N HIS A 153 -0.25 2.65 -14.48
CA HIS A 153 -0.66 1.49 -13.68
C HIS A 153 -1.91 1.81 -12.86
N SER A 154 -2.69 0.79 -12.50
CA SER A 154 -3.95 0.94 -11.76
C SER A 154 -3.80 1.76 -10.48
N SER A 155 -2.79 1.44 -9.66
CA SER A 155 -2.59 2.10 -8.36
C SER A 155 -2.21 3.59 -8.43
N VAL A 156 -1.72 4.07 -9.57
CA VAL A 156 -1.37 5.49 -9.76
C VAL A 156 -2.31 6.23 -10.70
N ASN A 157 -3.15 5.51 -11.46
CA ASN A 157 -4.06 6.10 -12.44
C ASN A 157 -5.52 5.81 -12.12
N GLN A 158 -6.00 4.57 -12.27
CA GLN A 158 -7.43 4.27 -12.09
C GLN A 158 -7.88 4.44 -10.63
N MET A 159 -7.11 3.93 -9.66
CA MET A 159 -7.46 4.08 -8.23
C MET A 159 -7.50 5.54 -7.78
N ALA A 160 -6.71 6.41 -8.39
CA ALA A 160 -6.70 7.84 -8.06
C ALA A 160 -7.86 8.63 -8.67
N LYS A 161 -8.65 8.01 -9.58
CA LYS A 161 -9.81 8.64 -10.24
C LYS A 161 -11.15 8.20 -9.63
N ASN A 162 -11.17 7.04 -8.98
CA ASN A 162 -12.33 6.50 -8.30
C ASN A 162 -12.41 7.05 -6.87
#